data_3b59850f0ed4d2ed3660cb2e926e4277
#
_entry.id   3b59850f0ed4d2ed3660cb2e926e4277
#
_cell.length_a   1.000
_cell.length_b   1.000
_cell.length_c   1.000
_cell.angle_alpha   90.00
_cell.angle_beta   90.00
_cell.angle_gamma   90.00
#
_symmetry.space_group_name_H-M   'P 1'
#
loop_
_entity.id
_entity.type
_entity.pdbx_description
1 polymer ?
#
loop_
_entity_poly.entity_id
_entity_poly.type
_entity_poly.pdbx_seq_one_letter_code
_entity_poly.pdbx_strand_id
1 'polypeptide(L)'
;MKKTKNIFAIIAMCGLLTLSACTGKDNSGTTTGTTDNTQTTTSTESLDEINAQLDDLYQQENQLFAEHKDAWDKAFLMMNKGNADPNGSYVDFLTSTVEANKDEFTAEEYETLQKDIEIISGIEDKIAKLSKQLDSIDAANTGSETSGVTTFTNLTGKDFDGNDVDASLFSNNAVTVLNFWFTGCKPCVEELAKLNELNEEIKSMGGEVVGINTDAFDGNSDAIEEAKKILESQGAKYRNLALSADSDAGKYAANIMAFPTTILVDRNGNIIGEPMLGGVDDEANYNSLLEQIKAVVEADNK
;
A
#
# COMPACT_ATOMS: atom_id res chain seq x y z
N MET A 1 -14.60 12.52 50.57
CA MET A 1 -13.61 11.64 49.93
C MET A 1 -13.25 12.30 48.60
N LYS A 2 -11.95 12.53 48.37
CA LYS A 2 -11.41 13.42 47.34
C LYS A 2 -11.51 12.82 45.94
N LYS A 3 -12.13 13.54 45.00
CA LYS A 3 -12.07 13.24 43.57
C LYS A 3 -10.75 13.74 43.01
N THR A 4 -9.91 12.84 42.57
CA THR A 4 -8.69 13.14 41.82
C THR A 4 -9.07 13.26 40.35
N LYS A 5 -8.94 14.44 39.79
CA LYS A 5 -9.02 14.72 38.36
C LYS A 5 -7.65 14.43 37.76
N ASN A 6 -7.53 13.41 36.96
CA ASN A 6 -6.36 13.22 36.10
C ASN A 6 -6.52 14.05 34.84
N ILE A 7 -5.72 15.10 34.76
CA ILE A 7 -5.55 15.93 33.57
C ILE A 7 -4.43 15.26 32.77
N PHE A 8 -4.76 14.66 31.66
CA PHE A 8 -3.77 14.27 30.66
C PHE A 8 -3.24 15.54 29.99
N ALA A 9 -1.99 15.86 30.29
CA ALA A 9 -1.26 16.91 29.60
C ALA A 9 -0.73 16.36 28.28
N ILE A 10 -1.26 16.86 27.18
CA ILE A 10 -0.69 16.66 25.85
C ILE A 10 0.60 17.46 25.79
N ILE A 11 1.74 16.80 25.79
CA ILE A 11 3.04 17.42 25.58
C ILE A 11 3.24 17.56 24.08
N ALA A 12 2.94 18.76 23.56
CA ALA A 12 3.37 19.18 22.25
C ALA A 12 4.89 19.43 22.31
N MET A 13 5.69 18.53 21.76
CA MET A 13 7.13 18.67 21.68
C MET A 13 7.48 19.43 20.40
N CYS A 14 7.40 20.77 20.44
CA CYS A 14 8.02 21.63 19.43
C CYS A 14 9.54 21.57 19.59
N GLY A 15 10.22 20.81 18.73
CA GLY A 15 11.66 20.81 18.61
C GLY A 15 12.14 22.09 17.90
N LEU A 16 12.66 23.04 18.68
CA LEU A 16 13.41 24.19 18.15
C LEU A 16 14.79 23.74 17.68
N LEU A 17 14.99 23.64 16.37
CA LEU A 17 16.29 23.54 15.77
C LEU A 17 16.95 24.92 15.76
N THR A 18 17.92 25.12 16.65
CA THR A 18 18.81 26.28 16.67
C THR A 18 19.88 26.12 15.57
N LEU A 19 19.81 26.95 14.55
CA LEU A 19 20.91 27.12 13.59
C LEU A 19 22.12 27.71 14.31
N SER A 20 23.21 26.98 14.35
CA SER A 20 24.54 27.47 14.76
C SER A 20 25.26 28.01 13.52
N ALA A 21 25.37 29.33 13.44
CA ALA A 21 26.17 30.01 12.41
C ALA A 21 27.64 29.93 12.79
N CYS A 22 28.47 29.28 11.97
CA CYS A 22 29.92 29.44 11.98
C CYS A 22 30.33 30.52 11.03
N THR A 23 30.81 31.62 11.57
CA THR A 23 31.52 32.68 10.84
C THR A 23 32.96 32.26 10.59
N GLY A 24 33.37 32.24 9.33
CA GLY A 24 34.76 32.17 8.89
C GLY A 24 34.98 33.20 7.80
N LYS A 25 35.87 34.15 8.10
CA LYS A 25 36.30 35.31 7.32
C LYS A 25 37.47 34.93 6.43
N ASP A 26 37.51 35.34 5.16
CA ASP A 26 38.50 36.19 4.48
C ASP A 26 38.38 36.07 2.96
N ASN A 27 38.01 37.09 2.34
CA ASN A 27 38.68 38.18 1.60
C ASN A 27 39.04 37.92 0.11
N SER A 28 38.51 38.87 -0.67
CA SER A 28 39.08 39.50 -1.90
C SER A 28 38.60 39.00 -3.27
N GLY A 29 37.97 39.96 -4.00
CA GLY A 29 38.07 40.07 -5.44
C GLY A 29 36.81 40.39 -6.24
N THR A 30 36.36 41.63 -6.27
CA THR A 30 35.79 42.46 -7.36
C THR A 30 35.27 41.76 -8.64
N THR A 31 34.01 41.92 -9.06
CA THR A 31 33.47 42.85 -10.06
C THR A 31 32.01 42.49 -10.46
N THR A 32 31.14 43.49 -10.35
CA THR A 32 29.93 43.88 -11.09
C THR A 32 29.17 42.87 -11.97
N GLY A 33 27.87 42.77 -11.67
CA GLY A 33 26.85 42.21 -12.56
C GLY A 33 25.49 42.16 -11.88
N THR A 34 24.76 43.29 -11.90
CA THR A 34 23.35 43.36 -11.45
C THR A 34 22.48 42.51 -12.36
N THR A 35 21.82 41.50 -11.81
CA THR A 35 20.55 41.03 -12.34
C THR A 35 19.71 40.56 -11.14
N ASP A 36 18.71 41.36 -10.90
CA ASP A 36 17.62 41.11 -9.93
C ASP A 36 16.90 39.88 -10.41
N ASN A 37 17.03 38.79 -9.68
CA ASN A 37 16.22 37.62 -9.88
C ASN A 37 15.63 37.24 -8.50
N THR A 38 14.47 37.83 -8.21
CA THR A 38 13.64 37.45 -7.08
C THR A 38 13.14 36.04 -7.33
N GLN A 39 13.94 35.05 -7.01
CA GLN A 39 13.57 33.67 -7.00
C GLN A 39 12.80 33.44 -5.69
N THR A 40 11.49 33.42 -5.79
CA THR A 40 10.59 32.89 -4.75
C THR A 40 10.97 31.43 -4.56
N THR A 41 11.82 31.13 -3.58
CA THR A 41 12.07 29.75 -3.14
C THR A 41 10.83 29.29 -2.37
N THR A 42 9.85 28.78 -3.08
CA THR A 42 8.92 27.80 -2.52
C THR A 42 9.77 26.55 -2.32
N SER A 43 10.14 26.24 -1.08
CA SER A 43 10.77 24.97 -0.74
C SER A 43 9.77 23.87 -1.06
N THR A 44 9.94 23.23 -2.21
CA THR A 44 9.24 21.98 -2.51
C THR A 44 9.82 20.94 -1.55
N GLU A 45 9.00 20.34 -0.72
CA GLU A 45 9.38 19.20 0.13
C GLU A 45 10.02 18.12 -0.75
N SER A 46 11.05 17.47 -0.24
CA SER A 46 11.69 16.37 -0.98
C SER A 46 10.79 15.12 -0.96
N LEU A 47 10.94 14.23 -1.94
CA LEU A 47 10.23 12.95 -2.00
C LEU A 47 10.40 12.17 -0.69
N ASP A 48 11.60 12.16 -0.11
CA ASP A 48 11.89 11.46 1.14
C ASP A 48 11.14 12.07 2.33
N GLU A 49 10.98 13.40 2.38
CA GLU A 49 10.21 14.07 3.43
C GLU A 49 8.72 13.79 3.32
N ILE A 50 8.18 13.75 2.11
CA ILE A 50 6.76 13.41 1.87
C ILE A 50 6.49 11.95 2.24
N ASN A 51 7.34 11.02 1.81
CA ASN A 51 7.22 9.60 2.15
C ASN A 51 7.29 9.37 3.67
N ALA A 52 8.23 10.02 4.37
CA ALA A 52 8.32 9.94 5.82
C ALA A 52 7.06 10.47 6.53
N GLN A 53 6.43 11.51 5.99
CA GLN A 53 5.16 12.03 6.52
C GLN A 53 3.99 11.08 6.27
N LEU A 54 3.94 10.42 5.11
CA LEU A 54 2.95 9.40 4.81
C LEU A 54 3.08 8.21 5.76
N ASP A 55 4.29 7.71 5.96
CA ASP A 55 4.56 6.61 6.90
C ASP A 55 4.11 6.95 8.33
N ASP A 56 4.39 8.17 8.80
CA ASP A 56 3.96 8.63 10.13
C ASP A 56 2.43 8.69 10.24
N LEU A 57 1.73 9.13 9.18
CA LEU A 57 0.27 9.18 9.16
C LEU A 57 -0.36 7.78 9.19
N TYR A 58 0.17 6.83 8.43
CA TYR A 58 -0.28 5.42 8.48
C TYR A 58 0.00 4.77 9.83
N GLN A 59 1.13 5.09 10.48
CA GLN A 59 1.41 4.62 11.82
C GLN A 59 0.41 5.18 12.84
N GLN A 60 0.02 6.45 12.72
CA GLN A 60 -0.99 7.06 13.60
C GLN A 60 -2.36 6.36 13.45
N GLU A 61 -2.77 6.03 12.23
CA GLU A 61 -4.01 5.28 11.98
C GLU A 61 -3.96 3.87 12.56
N ASN A 62 -2.88 3.13 12.30
CA ASN A 62 -2.67 1.80 12.85
C ASN A 62 -2.63 1.81 14.40
N GLN A 63 -2.12 2.88 15.00
CA GLN A 63 -2.11 3.02 16.44
C GLN A 63 -3.52 3.16 17.01
N LEU A 64 -4.42 3.91 16.37
CA LEU A 64 -5.83 4.02 16.78
C LEU A 64 -6.52 2.65 16.76
N PHE A 65 -6.32 1.88 15.69
CA PHE A 65 -6.84 0.52 15.60
C PHE A 65 -6.30 -0.40 16.70
N ALA A 66 -5.03 -0.27 17.05
CA ALA A 66 -4.40 -1.04 18.12
C ALA A 66 -4.86 -0.60 19.51
N GLU A 67 -5.04 0.70 19.77
CA GLU A 67 -5.49 1.24 21.06
C GLU A 67 -6.94 0.83 21.38
N HIS A 68 -7.79 0.76 20.35
CA HIS A 68 -9.20 0.40 20.50
C HIS A 68 -9.54 -0.91 19.79
N LYS A 69 -8.60 -1.85 19.84
CA LYS A 69 -8.62 -3.11 19.08
C LYS A 69 -9.94 -3.86 19.17
N ASP A 70 -10.52 -4.03 20.37
CA ASP A 70 -11.73 -4.82 20.56
C ASP A 70 -12.94 -4.23 19.81
N ALA A 71 -13.04 -2.90 19.76
CA ALA A 71 -14.11 -2.21 19.03
C ALA A 71 -13.87 -2.26 17.52
N TRP A 72 -12.62 -2.05 17.07
CA TRP A 72 -12.26 -2.11 15.67
C TRP A 72 -12.32 -3.53 15.10
N ASP A 73 -11.91 -4.56 15.85
CA ASP A 73 -12.06 -5.94 15.42
C ASP A 73 -13.54 -6.29 15.12
N LYS A 74 -14.47 -5.81 15.96
CA LYS A 74 -15.91 -5.97 15.70
C LYS A 74 -16.34 -5.23 14.45
N ALA A 75 -15.92 -3.96 14.30
CA ALA A 75 -16.25 -3.17 13.12
C ALA A 75 -15.74 -3.81 11.83
N PHE A 76 -14.49 -4.28 11.81
CA PHE A 76 -13.89 -4.94 10.65
C PHE A 76 -14.58 -6.24 10.26
N LEU A 77 -15.06 -7.02 11.24
CA LEU A 77 -15.86 -8.23 10.97
C LEU A 77 -17.22 -7.93 10.30
N MET A 78 -17.73 -6.71 10.46
CA MET A 78 -19.00 -6.28 9.88
C MET A 78 -18.84 -5.56 8.55
N MET A 79 -17.60 -5.25 8.15
CA MET A 79 -17.31 -4.62 6.87
C MET A 79 -17.68 -5.55 5.72
N ASN A 80 -18.63 -5.12 4.91
CA ASN A 80 -19.01 -5.81 3.69
C ASN A 80 -18.80 -4.87 2.49
N LYS A 81 -17.79 -5.15 1.68
CA LYS A 81 -17.46 -4.36 0.49
C LYS A 81 -18.60 -4.29 -0.52
N GLY A 82 -19.51 -5.26 -0.54
CA GLY A 82 -20.73 -5.21 -1.36
C GLY A 82 -21.70 -4.08 -1.00
N ASN A 83 -21.54 -3.48 0.17
CA ASN A 83 -22.31 -2.33 0.63
C ASN A 83 -21.55 -1.00 0.56
N ALA A 84 -20.27 -1.03 0.13
CA ALA A 84 -19.49 0.19 -0.04
C ALA A 84 -20.00 0.99 -1.22
N ASP A 85 -20.14 2.31 -1.06
CA ASP A 85 -20.38 3.20 -2.20
C ASP A 85 -19.10 3.21 -3.06
N PRO A 86 -19.16 2.81 -4.34
CA PRO A 86 -17.98 2.80 -5.21
C PRO A 86 -17.37 4.19 -5.43
N ASN A 87 -18.10 5.25 -5.09
CA ASN A 87 -17.61 6.63 -5.15
C ASN A 87 -17.34 7.23 -3.76
N GLY A 88 -17.53 6.45 -2.69
CA GLY A 88 -17.30 6.86 -1.32
C GLY A 88 -15.82 6.79 -0.93
N SER A 89 -15.42 7.62 0.05
CA SER A 89 -14.10 7.54 0.64
C SER A 89 -14.00 6.36 1.62
N TYR A 90 -12.76 6.01 2.01
CA TYR A 90 -12.52 5.05 3.09
C TYR A 90 -13.22 5.45 4.40
N VAL A 91 -13.20 6.73 4.73
CA VAL A 91 -13.89 7.28 5.91
C VAL A 91 -15.40 7.11 5.82
N ASP A 92 -15.99 7.31 4.63
CA ASP A 92 -17.42 7.08 4.41
C ASP A 92 -17.76 5.60 4.61
N PHE A 93 -16.89 4.70 4.19
CA PHE A 93 -17.06 3.26 4.38
C PHE A 93 -16.97 2.86 5.86
N LEU A 94 -15.98 3.36 6.60
CA LEU A 94 -15.90 3.16 8.06
C LEU A 94 -17.15 3.68 8.76
N THR A 95 -17.54 4.92 8.45
CA THR A 95 -18.72 5.57 9.03
C THR A 95 -19.97 4.78 8.78
N SER A 96 -20.25 4.41 7.53
CA SER A 96 -21.45 3.66 7.16
C SER A 96 -21.49 2.29 7.80
N THR A 97 -20.34 1.62 7.95
CA THR A 97 -20.27 0.31 8.62
C THR A 97 -20.63 0.43 10.10
N VAL A 98 -20.06 1.39 10.81
CA VAL A 98 -20.30 1.61 12.24
C VAL A 98 -21.75 2.04 12.49
N GLU A 99 -22.28 2.94 11.68
CA GLU A 99 -23.66 3.44 11.79
C GLU A 99 -24.69 2.31 11.51
N ALA A 100 -24.46 1.52 10.45
CA ALA A 100 -25.36 0.43 10.07
C ALA A 100 -25.44 -0.69 11.13
N ASN A 101 -24.38 -0.85 11.92
CA ASN A 101 -24.26 -1.91 12.94
C ASN A 101 -24.25 -1.35 14.38
N LYS A 102 -24.79 -0.17 14.58
CA LYS A 102 -24.77 0.53 15.88
C LYS A 102 -25.21 -0.31 17.07
N ASP A 103 -26.21 -1.14 16.88
CA ASP A 103 -26.80 -1.98 17.94
C ASP A 103 -25.89 -3.14 18.37
N GLU A 104 -24.84 -3.44 17.59
CA GLU A 104 -23.84 -4.48 17.91
C GLU A 104 -22.72 -3.96 18.82
N PHE A 105 -22.63 -2.63 19.00
CA PHE A 105 -21.64 -1.98 19.85
C PHE A 105 -22.26 -1.56 21.19
N THR A 106 -21.45 -1.59 22.25
CA THR A 106 -21.80 -0.86 23.47
C THR A 106 -21.78 0.64 23.22
N ALA A 107 -22.44 1.43 24.07
CA ALA A 107 -22.41 2.89 23.94
C ALA A 107 -21.00 3.46 23.99
N GLU A 108 -20.09 2.87 24.77
CA GLU A 108 -18.70 3.26 24.92
C GLU A 108 -17.89 2.92 23.65
N GLU A 109 -18.03 1.70 23.11
CA GLU A 109 -17.38 1.27 21.85
C GLU A 109 -17.82 2.16 20.69
N TYR A 110 -19.14 2.40 20.56
CA TYR A 110 -19.67 3.23 19.50
C TYR A 110 -19.16 4.69 19.56
N GLU A 111 -19.15 5.30 20.77
CA GLU A 111 -18.57 6.65 20.95
C GLU A 111 -17.07 6.69 20.62
N THR A 112 -16.34 5.62 20.97
CA THR A 112 -14.92 5.48 20.66
C THR A 112 -14.69 5.42 19.16
N LEU A 113 -15.40 4.52 18.45
CA LEU A 113 -15.30 4.37 16.99
C LEU A 113 -15.63 5.67 16.27
N GLN A 114 -16.66 6.43 16.71
CA GLN A 114 -16.98 7.73 16.11
C GLN A 114 -15.84 8.75 16.25
N LYS A 115 -15.18 8.79 17.43
CA LYS A 115 -14.05 9.69 17.66
C LYS A 115 -12.82 9.28 16.82
N ASP A 116 -12.57 7.99 16.73
CA ASP A 116 -11.48 7.48 15.94
C ASP A 116 -11.70 7.78 14.46
N ILE A 117 -12.91 7.60 13.94
CA ILE A 117 -13.28 7.93 12.55
C ILE A 117 -13.06 9.43 12.28
N GLU A 118 -13.36 10.32 13.23
CA GLU A 118 -13.08 11.75 13.08
C GLU A 118 -11.56 12.02 12.98
N ILE A 119 -10.74 11.32 13.77
CA ILE A 119 -9.28 11.44 13.71
C ILE A 119 -8.76 10.87 12.39
N ILE A 120 -9.23 9.67 11.98
CA ILE A 120 -8.87 9.03 10.72
C ILE A 120 -9.23 9.94 9.54
N SER A 121 -10.38 10.58 9.55
CA SER A 121 -10.76 11.55 8.52
C SER A 121 -9.72 12.69 8.38
N GLY A 122 -9.21 13.18 9.50
CA GLY A 122 -8.15 14.20 9.48
C GLY A 122 -6.79 13.67 9.01
N ILE A 123 -6.51 12.38 9.21
CA ILE A 123 -5.33 11.69 8.71
C ILE A 123 -5.45 11.51 7.19
N GLU A 124 -6.55 10.95 6.71
CA GLU A 124 -6.84 10.72 5.29
C GLU A 124 -6.81 12.01 4.45
N ASP A 125 -7.32 13.13 5.00
CA ASP A 125 -7.21 14.44 4.36
C ASP A 125 -5.75 14.89 4.14
N LYS A 126 -4.85 14.56 5.08
CA LYS A 126 -3.43 14.87 4.96
C LYS A 126 -2.75 13.92 3.96
N ILE A 127 -3.06 12.63 4.03
CA ILE A 127 -2.59 11.62 3.09
C ILE A 127 -2.95 12.03 1.65
N ALA A 128 -4.20 12.40 1.40
CA ALA A 128 -4.65 12.86 0.09
C ALA A 128 -3.92 14.12 -0.43
N LYS A 129 -3.50 15.02 0.47
CA LYS A 129 -2.70 16.20 0.10
C LYS A 129 -1.27 15.83 -0.24
N LEU A 130 -0.64 14.97 0.56
CA LEU A 130 0.73 14.52 0.34
C LEU A 130 0.82 13.67 -0.94
N SER A 131 -0.15 12.79 -1.19
CA SER A 131 -0.23 12.03 -2.44
C SER A 131 -0.31 12.93 -3.67
N LYS A 132 -1.13 14.01 -3.62
CA LYS A 132 -1.17 15.00 -4.71
C LYS A 132 0.14 15.77 -4.88
N GLN A 133 0.91 15.98 -3.81
CA GLN A 133 2.22 16.59 -3.90
C GLN A 133 3.22 15.64 -4.55
N LEU A 134 3.19 14.34 -4.20
CA LEU A 134 3.94 13.29 -4.88
C LEU A 134 3.65 13.28 -6.37
N ASP A 135 2.37 13.20 -6.76
CA ASP A 135 1.94 13.23 -8.15
C ASP A 135 2.47 14.45 -8.91
N SER A 136 2.49 15.62 -8.26
CA SER A 136 2.99 16.86 -8.89
C SER A 136 4.52 16.90 -9.01
N ILE A 137 5.26 16.28 -8.10
CA ILE A 137 6.72 16.17 -8.15
C ILE A 137 7.13 15.17 -9.23
N ASP A 138 6.46 14.03 -9.30
CA ASP A 138 6.67 13.02 -10.33
C ASP A 138 6.36 13.58 -11.73
N ALA A 139 5.25 14.30 -11.88
CA ALA A 139 4.91 14.98 -13.13
C ALA A 139 5.92 16.08 -13.53
N ALA A 140 6.62 16.71 -12.58
CA ALA A 140 7.64 17.71 -12.85
C ALA A 140 8.99 17.08 -13.21
N ASN A 141 9.28 15.88 -12.70
CA ASN A 141 10.53 15.15 -12.93
C ASN A 141 10.48 14.25 -14.18
N THR A 142 9.29 13.84 -14.60
CA THR A 142 9.06 13.08 -15.82
C THR A 142 8.16 13.88 -16.75
N GLY A 143 8.71 14.34 -17.87
CA GLY A 143 7.88 14.86 -18.97
C GLY A 143 6.90 13.78 -19.41
N SER A 144 5.68 13.80 -18.88
CA SER A 144 4.58 12.90 -19.22
C SER A 144 4.85 11.43 -18.84
N GLU A 145 4.37 11.02 -17.67
CA GLU A 145 3.64 9.74 -17.50
C GLU A 145 3.14 9.62 -16.05
N THR A 146 1.96 9.07 -15.88
CA THR A 146 1.23 8.81 -14.65
C THR A 146 2.08 8.28 -13.48
N SER A 147 1.83 8.85 -12.31
CA SER A 147 2.29 8.46 -10.99
C SER A 147 2.28 6.94 -10.77
N GLY A 148 3.47 6.37 -10.50
CA GLY A 148 3.61 4.99 -10.06
C GLY A 148 4.66 4.22 -10.84
N VAL A 149 5.29 3.23 -10.23
CA VAL A 149 6.05 2.21 -10.92
C VAL A 149 5.13 1.55 -11.95
N THR A 150 5.28 1.92 -13.21
CA THR A 150 4.49 1.35 -14.32
C THR A 150 5.17 0.13 -14.94
N THR A 151 6.44 -0.09 -14.60
CA THR A 151 7.25 -1.17 -15.13
C THR A 151 8.21 -1.71 -14.07
N PHE A 152 8.20 -3.01 -13.88
CA PHE A 152 9.14 -3.69 -12.98
C PHE A 152 10.41 -4.11 -13.74
N THR A 153 11.40 -3.24 -13.80
CA THR A 153 12.71 -3.51 -14.42
C THR A 153 13.71 -4.12 -13.44
N ASN A 154 13.53 -3.87 -12.15
CA ASN A 154 14.38 -4.34 -11.06
C ASN A 154 13.54 -5.19 -10.08
N LEU A 155 13.18 -6.41 -10.50
CA LEU A 155 12.60 -7.40 -9.59
C LEU A 155 13.75 -8.22 -9.00
N THR A 156 13.89 -8.22 -7.69
CA THR A 156 14.90 -9.05 -6.98
C THR A 156 14.32 -9.62 -5.71
N GLY A 157 14.61 -10.89 -5.45
CA GLY A 157 14.16 -11.57 -4.25
C GLY A 157 14.37 -13.08 -4.36
N LYS A 158 13.64 -13.81 -3.56
CA LYS A 158 13.60 -15.28 -3.59
C LYS A 158 12.16 -15.75 -3.57
N ASP A 159 11.94 -16.92 -4.19
CA ASP A 159 10.69 -17.62 -3.89
C ASP A 159 10.77 -18.27 -2.49
N PHE A 160 9.63 -18.75 -2.02
CA PHE A 160 9.59 -19.40 -0.70
C PHE A 160 10.36 -20.69 -0.61
N ASP A 161 10.80 -21.27 -1.74
CA ASP A 161 11.67 -22.44 -1.78
C ASP A 161 13.17 -22.07 -1.79
N GLY A 162 13.46 -20.75 -1.79
CA GLY A 162 14.82 -20.21 -1.69
C GLY A 162 15.51 -19.97 -3.02
N ASN A 163 14.82 -20.17 -4.16
CA ASN A 163 15.35 -19.89 -5.49
C ASN A 163 15.37 -18.38 -5.74
N ASP A 164 16.45 -17.91 -6.38
CA ASP A 164 16.54 -16.50 -6.77
C ASP A 164 15.51 -16.16 -7.86
N VAL A 165 14.89 -15.00 -7.74
CA VAL A 165 13.89 -14.49 -8.68
C VAL A 165 14.32 -13.10 -9.14
N ASP A 166 14.24 -12.87 -10.44
CA ASP A 166 14.54 -11.61 -11.10
C ASP A 166 13.48 -11.26 -12.16
N ALA A 167 13.69 -10.19 -12.91
CA ALA A 167 12.77 -9.71 -13.92
C ALA A 167 12.51 -10.72 -15.08
N SER A 168 13.30 -11.80 -15.19
CA SER A 168 13.02 -12.88 -16.15
C SER A 168 11.72 -13.63 -15.86
N LEU A 169 11.19 -13.50 -14.64
CA LEU A 169 9.84 -13.95 -14.29
C LEU A 169 8.81 -13.47 -15.30
N PHE A 170 8.85 -12.19 -15.66
CA PHE A 170 7.88 -11.59 -16.59
C PHE A 170 8.12 -12.06 -18.02
N SER A 171 9.37 -12.07 -18.49
CA SER A 171 9.69 -12.46 -19.87
C SER A 171 9.35 -13.92 -20.20
N ASN A 172 9.24 -14.78 -19.18
CA ASN A 172 8.85 -16.17 -19.33
C ASN A 172 7.33 -16.38 -19.45
N ASN A 173 6.53 -15.35 -19.12
CA ASN A 173 5.07 -15.43 -19.11
C ASN A 173 4.47 -14.45 -20.10
N ALA A 174 3.37 -14.80 -20.75
CA ALA A 174 2.56 -13.85 -21.55
C ALA A 174 1.89 -12.82 -20.63
N VAL A 175 1.52 -13.25 -19.43
CA VAL A 175 0.98 -12.42 -18.37
C VAL A 175 1.37 -12.99 -17.01
N THR A 176 1.78 -12.13 -16.08
CA THR A 176 1.99 -12.48 -14.67
C THR A 176 0.95 -11.75 -13.83
N VAL A 177 0.19 -12.51 -13.04
CA VAL A 177 -0.78 -11.98 -12.07
C VAL A 177 -0.06 -11.86 -10.74
N LEU A 178 0.26 -10.65 -10.30
CA LEU A 178 0.86 -10.40 -8.99
C LEU A 178 -0.24 -10.12 -7.97
N ASN A 179 -0.34 -10.97 -6.96
CA ASN A 179 -1.27 -10.79 -5.85
C ASN A 179 -0.50 -10.44 -4.59
N PHE A 180 -0.78 -9.27 -4.02
CA PHE A 180 -0.15 -8.78 -2.80
C PHE A 180 -1.02 -9.12 -1.59
N TRP A 181 -0.42 -9.75 -0.59
CA TRP A 181 -1.10 -10.24 0.59
C TRP A 181 -0.18 -10.26 1.82
N PHE A 182 -0.76 -10.40 3.03
CA PHE A 182 -0.03 -10.63 4.26
C PHE A 182 -0.75 -11.63 5.17
N THR A 183 -0.03 -12.23 6.13
CA THR A 183 -0.51 -13.37 6.93
C THR A 183 -1.70 -13.03 7.82
N GLY A 184 -1.78 -11.82 8.34
CA GLY A 184 -2.88 -11.31 9.16
C GLY A 184 -4.12 -10.87 8.38
N CYS A 185 -4.04 -10.81 7.04
CA CYS A 185 -5.14 -10.37 6.20
C CYS A 185 -6.14 -11.50 5.94
N LYS A 186 -7.23 -11.56 6.71
CA LYS A 186 -8.24 -12.60 6.55
C LYS A 186 -8.80 -12.70 5.13
N PRO A 187 -9.26 -11.62 4.45
CA PRO A 187 -9.77 -11.73 3.09
C PRO A 187 -8.69 -12.18 2.09
N CYS A 188 -7.41 -11.85 2.33
CA CYS A 188 -6.34 -12.37 1.48
C CYS A 188 -6.18 -13.89 1.62
N VAL A 189 -6.28 -14.40 2.85
CA VAL A 189 -6.17 -15.85 3.11
C VAL A 189 -7.36 -16.60 2.49
N GLU A 190 -8.55 -16.04 2.52
CA GLU A 190 -9.76 -16.64 1.97
C GLU A 190 -9.72 -16.82 0.46
N GLU A 191 -9.02 -15.94 -0.28
CA GLU A 191 -8.89 -16.04 -1.75
C GLU A 191 -7.77 -16.99 -2.24
N LEU A 192 -6.82 -17.43 -1.39
CA LEU A 192 -5.63 -18.18 -1.82
C LEU A 192 -5.95 -19.45 -2.60
N ALA A 193 -6.99 -20.18 -2.18
CA ALA A 193 -7.46 -21.38 -2.89
C ALA A 193 -7.97 -21.02 -4.30
N LYS A 194 -8.67 -19.88 -4.43
CA LYS A 194 -9.20 -19.40 -5.71
C LYS A 194 -8.11 -18.90 -6.64
N LEU A 195 -7.10 -18.22 -6.10
CA LEU A 195 -5.89 -17.86 -6.86
C LEU A 195 -5.14 -19.10 -7.37
N ASN A 196 -5.12 -20.18 -6.60
CA ASN A 196 -4.53 -21.44 -7.05
C ASN A 196 -5.32 -22.05 -8.24
N GLU A 197 -6.65 -22.00 -8.22
CA GLU A 197 -7.49 -22.41 -9.36
C GLU A 197 -7.21 -21.54 -10.58
N LEU A 198 -7.16 -20.22 -10.42
CA LEU A 198 -6.82 -19.26 -11.48
C LEU A 198 -5.45 -19.58 -12.08
N ASN A 199 -4.44 -19.86 -11.24
CA ASN A 199 -3.09 -20.23 -11.73
C ASN A 199 -3.12 -21.46 -12.62
N GLU A 200 -3.86 -22.51 -12.27
CA GLU A 200 -3.99 -23.70 -13.09
C GLU A 200 -4.73 -23.40 -14.42
N GLU A 201 -5.74 -22.52 -14.40
CA GLU A 201 -6.47 -22.13 -15.59
C GLU A 201 -5.59 -21.37 -16.58
N ILE A 202 -4.86 -20.35 -16.10
CA ILE A 202 -4.07 -19.46 -16.99
C ILE A 202 -2.74 -20.05 -17.46
N LYS A 203 -2.23 -21.11 -16.84
CA LYS A 203 -1.02 -21.82 -17.30
C LYS A 203 -1.09 -22.23 -18.76
N SER A 204 -2.24 -22.74 -19.20
CA SER A 204 -2.43 -23.16 -20.58
C SER A 204 -2.40 -21.99 -21.59
N MET A 205 -2.57 -20.77 -21.09
CA MET A 205 -2.51 -19.52 -21.86
C MET A 205 -1.13 -18.84 -21.78
N GLY A 206 -0.16 -19.46 -21.08
CA GLY A 206 1.17 -18.90 -20.85
C GLY A 206 1.20 -17.86 -19.70
N GLY A 207 0.22 -17.88 -18.81
CA GLY A 207 0.16 -17.03 -17.63
C GLY A 207 0.63 -17.73 -16.36
N GLU A 208 0.96 -16.96 -15.34
CA GLU A 208 1.33 -17.42 -13.99
C GLU A 208 0.75 -16.50 -12.94
N VAL A 209 0.18 -17.06 -11.86
CA VAL A 209 -0.14 -16.31 -10.64
C VAL A 209 1.07 -16.37 -9.71
N VAL A 210 1.45 -15.23 -9.16
CA VAL A 210 2.56 -15.09 -8.22
C VAL A 210 2.09 -14.28 -7.01
N GLY A 211 2.18 -14.88 -5.82
CA GLY A 211 1.90 -14.18 -4.56
C GLY A 211 3.12 -13.38 -4.10
N ILE A 212 2.88 -12.20 -3.60
CA ILE A 212 3.88 -11.37 -2.93
C ILE A 212 3.42 -11.16 -1.51
N ASN A 213 4.10 -11.83 -0.57
CA ASN A 213 3.79 -11.65 0.85
C ASN A 213 4.59 -10.47 1.40
N THR A 214 3.88 -9.44 1.88
CA THR A 214 4.52 -8.20 2.34
C THR A 214 5.19 -8.30 3.71
N ASP A 215 4.86 -9.33 4.51
CA ASP A 215 5.56 -9.61 5.78
C ASP A 215 6.93 -10.27 5.54
N ALA A 216 7.12 -10.90 4.36
CA ALA A 216 8.28 -11.73 4.04
C ALA A 216 9.42 -10.95 3.35
N PHE A 217 9.35 -9.62 3.26
CA PHE A 217 10.38 -8.82 2.61
C PHE A 217 11.78 -9.07 3.21
N ASP A 218 12.78 -8.92 2.37
CA ASP A 218 14.21 -9.12 2.69
C ASP A 218 14.53 -10.48 3.31
N GLY A 219 13.68 -11.48 3.03
CA GLY A 219 13.89 -12.86 3.45
C GLY A 219 13.59 -13.11 4.94
N ASN A 220 12.62 -12.41 5.51
CA ASN A 220 12.14 -12.66 6.86
C ASN A 220 11.67 -14.12 7.00
N SER A 221 12.52 -14.97 7.60
CA SER A 221 12.32 -16.41 7.67
C SER A 221 11.09 -16.83 8.45
N ASP A 222 10.75 -16.09 9.52
CA ASP A 222 9.63 -16.42 10.39
C ASP A 222 8.31 -16.13 9.66
N ALA A 223 8.24 -15.00 8.96
CA ALA A 223 7.10 -14.65 8.12
C ALA A 223 6.92 -15.62 6.93
N ILE A 224 8.02 -16.04 6.29
CA ILE A 224 7.99 -17.06 5.23
C ILE A 224 7.45 -18.39 5.75
N GLU A 225 7.89 -18.83 6.95
CA GLU A 225 7.42 -20.09 7.53
C GLU A 225 5.93 -20.02 7.88
N GLU A 226 5.46 -18.91 8.42
CA GLU A 226 4.05 -18.68 8.74
C GLU A 226 3.20 -18.65 7.45
N ALA A 227 3.63 -17.90 6.45
CA ALA A 227 2.96 -17.83 5.16
C ALA A 227 2.86 -19.20 4.47
N LYS A 228 3.93 -20.03 4.51
CA LYS A 228 3.90 -21.40 3.99
C LYS A 228 2.84 -22.27 4.66
N LYS A 229 2.69 -22.18 5.99
CA LYS A 229 1.65 -22.93 6.73
C LYS A 229 0.26 -22.52 6.29
N ILE A 230 0.05 -21.22 6.05
CA ILE A 230 -1.24 -20.71 5.56
C ILE A 230 -1.50 -21.21 4.14
N LEU A 231 -0.55 -21.08 3.22
CA LEU A 231 -0.68 -21.57 1.85
C LEU A 231 -0.98 -23.08 1.81
N GLU A 232 -0.28 -23.88 2.62
CA GLU A 232 -0.55 -25.32 2.75
C GLU A 232 -1.97 -25.59 3.25
N SER A 233 -2.42 -24.86 4.27
CA SER A 233 -3.79 -25.03 4.85
C SER A 233 -4.89 -24.69 3.84
N GLN A 234 -4.63 -23.75 2.92
CA GLN A 234 -5.54 -23.34 1.85
C GLN A 234 -5.38 -24.16 0.56
N GLY A 235 -4.42 -25.10 0.53
CA GLY A 235 -4.13 -25.92 -0.66
C GLY A 235 -3.52 -25.11 -1.81
N ALA A 236 -3.02 -23.92 -1.55
CA ALA A 236 -2.39 -23.03 -2.52
C ALA A 236 -0.95 -23.48 -2.80
N LYS A 237 -0.62 -23.71 -4.09
CA LYS A 237 0.68 -24.24 -4.55
C LYS A 237 1.37 -23.32 -5.55
N TYR A 238 0.75 -22.22 -5.93
CA TYR A 238 1.36 -21.24 -6.82
C TYR A 238 2.54 -20.55 -6.13
N ARG A 239 3.46 -20.03 -6.94
CA ARG A 239 4.69 -19.41 -6.46
C ARG A 239 4.39 -18.20 -5.57
N ASN A 240 5.08 -18.11 -4.44
CA ASN A 240 5.06 -16.95 -3.57
C ASN A 240 6.48 -16.43 -3.38
N LEU A 241 6.63 -15.10 -3.32
CA LEU A 241 7.91 -14.41 -3.29
C LEU A 241 8.10 -13.63 -1.98
N ALA A 242 9.36 -13.67 -1.51
CA ALA A 242 9.94 -12.75 -0.55
C ALA A 242 10.84 -11.78 -1.33
N LEU A 243 10.32 -10.61 -1.64
CA LEU A 243 11.04 -9.61 -2.43
C LEU A 243 12.03 -8.81 -1.58
N SER A 244 13.03 -8.21 -2.23
CA SER A 244 13.77 -7.12 -1.64
C SER A 244 12.88 -5.88 -1.55
N ALA A 245 12.86 -5.21 -0.39
CA ALA A 245 12.13 -3.96 -0.19
C ALA A 245 12.63 -2.86 -1.14
N ASP A 246 13.90 -2.89 -1.52
CA ASP A 246 14.51 -1.94 -2.46
C ASP A 246 14.20 -2.23 -3.94
N SER A 247 13.59 -3.38 -4.27
CA SER A 247 13.17 -3.69 -5.64
C SER A 247 11.99 -2.82 -6.09
N ASP A 248 11.77 -2.69 -7.40
CA ASP A 248 10.63 -1.91 -7.93
C ASP A 248 9.30 -2.47 -7.41
N ALA A 249 9.14 -3.80 -7.37
CA ALA A 249 7.95 -4.43 -6.85
C ALA A 249 7.84 -4.33 -5.31
N GLY A 250 8.97 -4.29 -4.58
CA GLY A 250 9.00 -4.00 -3.14
C GLY A 250 8.52 -2.59 -2.84
N LYS A 251 9.02 -1.60 -3.58
CA LYS A 251 8.56 -0.21 -3.47
C LYS A 251 7.10 -0.03 -3.88
N TYR A 252 6.65 -0.75 -4.92
CA TYR A 252 5.24 -0.77 -5.28
C TYR A 252 4.38 -1.31 -4.14
N ALA A 253 4.80 -2.45 -3.55
CA ALA A 253 4.08 -3.08 -2.44
C ALA A 253 3.99 -2.19 -1.18
N ALA A 254 5.02 -1.40 -0.91
CA ALA A 254 5.03 -0.45 0.21
C ALA A 254 3.97 0.66 0.07
N ASN A 255 3.48 0.93 -1.16
CA ASN A 255 2.44 1.92 -1.43
C ASN A 255 1.04 1.30 -1.57
N ILE A 256 0.88 0.00 -1.30
CA ILE A 256 -0.44 -0.65 -1.33
C ILE A 256 -1.19 -0.33 -0.04
N MET A 257 -2.33 0.33 -0.19
CA MET A 257 -3.17 0.82 0.91
C MET A 257 -4.33 -0.11 1.25
N ALA A 258 -4.64 -1.07 0.39
CA ALA A 258 -5.74 -2.00 0.58
C ALA A 258 -5.31 -3.43 0.20
N PHE A 259 -5.67 -4.41 1.02
CA PHE A 259 -5.37 -5.82 0.77
C PHE A 259 -6.65 -6.66 0.73
N PRO A 260 -6.71 -7.67 -0.13
CA PRO A 260 -5.73 -8.00 -1.16
C PRO A 260 -5.75 -7.01 -2.33
N THR A 261 -4.61 -6.84 -2.99
CA THR A 261 -4.49 -6.11 -4.25
C THR A 261 -3.89 -7.03 -5.31
N THR A 262 -4.47 -7.04 -6.50
CA THR A 262 -4.00 -7.84 -7.63
C THR A 262 -3.74 -6.95 -8.84
N ILE A 263 -2.59 -7.13 -9.50
CA ILE A 263 -2.21 -6.43 -10.73
C ILE A 263 -1.81 -7.43 -11.82
N LEU A 264 -1.92 -6.98 -13.06
CA LEU A 264 -1.43 -7.71 -14.23
C LEU A 264 -0.13 -7.10 -14.72
N VAL A 265 0.84 -7.94 -15.05
CA VAL A 265 2.14 -7.53 -15.61
C VAL A 265 2.37 -8.27 -16.92
N ASP A 266 2.73 -7.53 -17.97
CA ASP A 266 3.05 -8.11 -19.28
C ASP A 266 4.47 -8.71 -19.32
N ARG A 267 4.82 -9.29 -20.45
CA ARG A 267 6.14 -9.90 -20.71
C ARG A 267 7.31 -8.92 -20.57
N ASN A 268 7.06 -7.64 -20.74
CA ASN A 268 8.08 -6.59 -20.65
C ASN A 268 8.21 -6.01 -19.23
N GLY A 269 7.43 -6.52 -18.26
CA GLY A 269 7.39 -6.03 -16.90
C GLY A 269 6.45 -4.83 -16.69
N ASN A 270 5.66 -4.44 -17.71
CA ASN A 270 4.73 -3.31 -17.58
C ASN A 270 3.47 -3.73 -16.83
N ILE A 271 3.02 -2.88 -15.91
CA ILE A 271 1.72 -3.02 -15.27
C ILE A 271 0.63 -2.70 -16.28
N ILE A 272 -0.35 -3.58 -16.42
CA ILE A 272 -1.44 -3.46 -17.37
C ILE A 272 -2.76 -3.22 -16.63
N GLY A 273 -3.45 -2.14 -17.00
CA GLY A 273 -4.73 -1.77 -16.40
C GLY A 273 -4.58 -1.21 -14.99
N GLU A 274 -5.72 -1.07 -14.32
CA GLU A 274 -5.78 -0.60 -12.94
C GLU A 274 -5.66 -1.76 -11.94
N PRO A 275 -5.09 -1.53 -10.74
CA PRO A 275 -5.04 -2.53 -9.69
C PRO A 275 -6.45 -2.98 -9.30
N MET A 276 -6.67 -4.28 -9.24
CA MET A 276 -7.90 -4.84 -8.69
C MET A 276 -7.82 -4.89 -7.17
N LEU A 277 -8.73 -4.21 -6.51
CA LEU A 277 -8.88 -4.21 -5.06
C LEU A 277 -9.93 -5.23 -4.63
N GLY A 278 -9.62 -6.00 -3.59
CA GLY A 278 -10.49 -7.05 -3.07
C GLY A 278 -10.22 -8.42 -3.67
N GLY A 279 -10.85 -9.43 -3.07
CA GLY A 279 -10.55 -10.83 -3.33
C GLY A 279 -11.08 -11.35 -4.66
N VAL A 280 -10.35 -12.29 -5.25
CA VAL A 280 -10.78 -13.06 -6.45
C VAL A 280 -11.76 -14.20 -6.11
N ASP A 281 -12.08 -14.41 -4.85
CA ASP A 281 -13.16 -15.27 -4.42
C ASP A 281 -14.55 -14.66 -4.72
N ASP A 282 -14.63 -13.34 -4.94
CA ASP A 282 -15.78 -12.69 -5.55
C ASP A 282 -15.87 -13.01 -7.04
N GLU A 283 -17.04 -13.49 -7.49
CA GLU A 283 -17.26 -13.96 -8.87
C GLU A 283 -17.12 -12.83 -9.90
N ALA A 284 -17.52 -11.61 -9.56
CA ALA A 284 -17.41 -10.46 -10.46
C ALA A 284 -15.94 -10.04 -10.64
N ASN A 285 -15.17 -10.01 -9.55
CA ASN A 285 -13.73 -9.75 -9.57
C ASN A 285 -13.00 -10.83 -10.37
N TYR A 286 -13.31 -12.11 -10.13
CA TYR A 286 -12.69 -13.21 -10.86
C TYR A 286 -12.93 -13.11 -12.37
N ASN A 287 -14.18 -12.92 -12.77
CA ASN A 287 -14.55 -12.84 -14.19
C ASN A 287 -13.89 -11.62 -14.87
N SER A 288 -13.89 -10.46 -14.21
CA SER A 288 -13.22 -9.26 -14.72
C SER A 288 -11.72 -9.46 -14.89
N LEU A 289 -11.05 -10.06 -13.88
CA LEU A 289 -9.63 -10.37 -13.93
C LEU A 289 -9.32 -11.35 -15.07
N LEU A 290 -10.10 -12.40 -15.23
CA LEU A 290 -9.92 -13.40 -16.28
C LEU A 290 -10.11 -12.81 -17.70
N GLU A 291 -11.03 -11.89 -17.88
CA GLU A 291 -11.20 -11.16 -19.16
C GLU A 291 -9.97 -10.28 -19.44
N GLN A 292 -9.45 -9.56 -18.46
CA GLN A 292 -8.25 -8.75 -18.62
C GLN A 292 -7.02 -9.63 -18.93
N ILE A 293 -6.85 -10.76 -18.24
CA ILE A 293 -5.77 -11.73 -18.52
C ILE A 293 -5.82 -12.19 -19.99
N LYS A 294 -7.00 -12.58 -20.47
CA LYS A 294 -7.19 -13.01 -21.87
C LYS A 294 -6.80 -11.90 -22.86
N ALA A 295 -7.15 -10.65 -22.57
CA ALA A 295 -6.81 -9.52 -23.42
C ALA A 295 -5.29 -9.28 -23.47
N VAL A 296 -4.57 -9.42 -22.35
CA VAL A 296 -3.11 -9.31 -22.31
C VAL A 296 -2.43 -10.44 -23.11
N VAL A 297 -2.89 -11.69 -22.93
CA VAL A 297 -2.38 -12.85 -23.69
C VAL A 297 -2.63 -12.68 -25.19
N GLU A 298 -3.80 -12.19 -25.60
CA GLU A 298 -4.09 -11.92 -27.02
C GLU A 298 -3.20 -10.81 -27.60
N ALA A 299 -2.83 -9.82 -26.80
CA ALA A 299 -1.91 -8.77 -27.20
C ALA A 299 -0.47 -9.27 -27.33
N ASP A 300 -0.02 -10.19 -26.46
CA ASP A 300 1.31 -10.81 -26.49
C ASP A 300 1.51 -11.69 -27.73
N ASN A 301 0.45 -12.30 -28.27
CA ASN A 301 0.49 -13.17 -29.42
C ASN A 301 0.45 -12.45 -30.80
N LYS A 302 0.40 -11.12 -30.82
CA LYS A 302 0.39 -10.30 -32.04
C LYS A 302 1.77 -9.79 -32.40
#